data_190317adc2db662cd8782effb9f8f86f
#
_entry.id   190317adc2db662cd8782effb9f8f86f
#
_cell.length_a   1.000
_cell.length_b   1.000
_cell.length_c   1.000
_cell.angle_alpha   90.00
_cell.angle_beta   90.00
_cell.angle_gamma   90.00
#
_symmetry.space_group_name_H-M   'P 1'
#
loop_
_entity.id
_entity.type
_entity.pdbx_description
1 polymer ?
#
loop_
_entity_poly.entity_id
_entity_poly.type
_entity_poly.pdbx_seq_one_letter_code
_entity_poly.pdbx_strand_id
1 'polypeptide(L)'
;MKDSIKKDIQNLSFKRKDPGPVILKIYKFLFNSYGPQGWWPLIELHDNGGTNPTKTGSVQGYHPGDYTYPHTDSQQFEIVCGALLTQNTSWQQVERALINLKQINSLSPQGILDLGPETLKEAIKPAGYYNQKAVRLKTLAEWFLELKGRTPERDELLSLRGVGPETADSVLLYAFKQPSFVVDAYTRRIVSNLGLADEKAKYSEIKALFEENLQEDLVIYQEYHALFVEHAKRYYQKKVNYSRCPLLNIF
;
A
#
# COMPACT_ATOMS: atom_id res chain seq x y z
N MET A 1 -26.52 -13.09 -18.75
CA MET A 1 -25.77 -14.22 -18.16
C MET A 1 -24.63 -13.75 -17.23
N LYS A 2 -23.78 -12.75 -17.60
CA LYS A 2 -22.70 -12.23 -16.73
C LYS A 2 -23.21 -11.52 -15.45
N ASP A 3 -24.29 -10.74 -15.55
CA ASP A 3 -24.88 -10.02 -14.41
C ASP A 3 -25.66 -10.96 -13.47
N SER A 4 -26.16 -12.07 -13.97
CA SER A 4 -26.80 -13.11 -13.17
C SER A 4 -25.78 -13.81 -12.26
N ILE A 5 -24.65 -14.24 -12.81
CA ILE A 5 -23.58 -14.90 -12.03
C ILE A 5 -23.03 -13.96 -10.96
N LYS A 6 -22.86 -12.67 -11.27
CA LYS A 6 -22.38 -11.67 -10.29
C LYS A 6 -23.39 -11.46 -9.16
N LYS A 7 -24.69 -11.43 -9.49
CA LYS A 7 -25.78 -11.36 -8.49
C LYS A 7 -25.85 -12.62 -7.61
N ASP A 8 -25.65 -13.79 -8.21
CA ASP A 8 -25.69 -15.06 -7.49
C ASP A 8 -24.48 -15.21 -6.53
N ILE A 9 -23.29 -14.79 -6.95
CA ILE A 9 -22.10 -14.75 -6.10
C ILE A 9 -22.27 -13.73 -4.97
N GLN A 10 -22.78 -12.52 -5.26
CA GLN A 10 -23.07 -11.51 -4.24
C GLN A 10 -24.12 -12.02 -3.24
N ASN A 11 -25.21 -12.65 -3.70
CA ASN A 11 -26.23 -13.20 -2.84
C ASN A 11 -25.75 -14.36 -1.96
N LEU A 12 -24.79 -15.16 -2.42
CA LEU A 12 -24.19 -16.26 -1.66
C LEU A 12 -23.21 -15.75 -0.58
N SER A 13 -22.48 -14.68 -0.82
CA SER A 13 -21.44 -14.19 0.08
C SER A 13 -21.96 -13.27 1.19
N PHE A 14 -22.96 -12.41 0.91
CA PHE A 14 -23.64 -11.60 1.95
C PHE A 14 -24.39 -12.43 3.01
N LYS A 15 -24.57 -13.74 2.76
CA LYS A 15 -25.22 -14.67 3.71
C LYS A 15 -24.23 -15.50 4.53
N ARG A 16 -22.91 -15.32 4.38
CA ARG A 16 -21.94 -16.07 5.18
C ARG A 16 -21.89 -15.54 6.60
N LYS A 17 -22.20 -16.41 7.55
CA LYS A 17 -22.13 -16.10 8.99
C LYS A 17 -20.70 -15.87 9.50
N ASP A 18 -19.69 -16.35 8.78
CA ASP A 18 -18.28 -16.26 9.17
C ASP A 18 -17.39 -16.09 7.93
N PRO A 19 -16.84 -14.89 7.67
CA PRO A 19 -15.94 -14.62 6.55
C PRO A 19 -14.49 -15.06 6.81
N GLY A 20 -14.10 -15.33 8.05
CA GLY A 20 -12.72 -15.61 8.46
C GLY A 20 -12.05 -16.74 7.68
N PRO A 21 -12.66 -17.94 7.56
CA PRO A 21 -12.08 -19.05 6.81
C PRO A 21 -11.80 -18.72 5.34
N VAL A 22 -12.66 -17.90 4.71
CA VAL A 22 -12.48 -17.49 3.31
C VAL A 22 -11.34 -16.49 3.16
N ILE A 23 -11.26 -15.50 4.04
CA ILE A 23 -10.18 -14.51 4.07
C ILE A 23 -8.84 -15.21 4.22
N LEU A 24 -8.71 -16.14 5.17
CA LEU A 24 -7.49 -16.91 5.36
C LEU A 24 -7.16 -17.82 4.14
N LYS A 25 -8.17 -18.39 3.51
CA LYS A 25 -8.00 -19.23 2.30
C LYS A 25 -7.50 -18.41 1.11
N ILE A 26 -8.01 -17.19 0.94
CA ILE A 26 -7.53 -16.23 -0.07
C ILE A 26 -6.07 -15.90 0.18
N TYR A 27 -5.70 -15.53 1.41
CA TYR A 27 -4.31 -15.24 1.78
C TYR A 27 -3.37 -16.39 1.41
N LYS A 28 -3.68 -17.60 1.87
CA LYS A 28 -2.88 -18.81 1.60
C LYS A 28 -2.75 -19.09 0.09
N PHE A 29 -3.83 -18.92 -0.66
CA PHE A 29 -3.81 -19.12 -2.11
C PHE A 29 -2.87 -18.11 -2.79
N LEU A 30 -2.97 -16.83 -2.43
CA LEU A 30 -2.15 -15.78 -3.03
C LEU A 30 -0.68 -15.94 -2.64
N PHE A 31 -0.40 -16.22 -1.38
CA PHE A 31 0.97 -16.44 -0.90
C PHE A 31 1.63 -17.65 -1.58
N ASN A 32 0.91 -18.75 -1.73
CA ASN A 32 1.41 -19.94 -2.43
C ASN A 32 1.61 -19.68 -3.94
N SER A 33 0.81 -18.77 -4.53
CA SER A 33 0.88 -18.46 -5.97
C SER A 33 1.98 -17.47 -6.34
N TYR A 34 2.29 -16.52 -5.45
CA TYR A 34 3.17 -15.39 -5.76
C TYR A 34 4.40 -15.32 -4.86
N GLY A 35 4.40 -16.01 -3.74
CA GLY A 35 5.46 -15.93 -2.73
C GLY A 35 5.45 -14.62 -1.93
N PRO A 36 6.41 -14.46 -1.02
CA PRO A 36 6.57 -13.23 -0.25
C PRO A 36 6.92 -12.06 -1.17
N GLN A 37 6.31 -10.90 -0.94
CA GLN A 37 6.41 -9.76 -1.84
C GLN A 37 7.52 -8.77 -1.46
N GLY A 38 7.87 -8.69 -0.17
CA GLY A 38 8.98 -7.84 0.30
C GLY A 38 8.70 -6.35 0.19
N TRP A 39 7.53 -5.90 0.56
CA TRP A 39 7.16 -4.50 0.66
C TRP A 39 7.60 -3.92 2.01
N TRP A 40 8.03 -2.66 2.07
CA TRP A 40 7.99 -1.58 1.08
C TRP A 40 9.33 -1.49 0.36
N PRO A 41 9.37 -1.35 -1.00
CA PRO A 41 10.63 -1.21 -1.72
C PRO A 41 11.35 0.10 -1.36
N LEU A 42 12.66 0.01 -1.16
CA LEU A 42 13.54 1.09 -0.74
C LEU A 42 14.59 1.42 -1.80
N ILE A 43 14.84 2.71 -2.03
CA ILE A 43 15.82 3.16 -3.04
C ILE A 43 17.25 2.75 -2.69
N GLU A 44 17.58 2.65 -1.40
CA GLU A 44 18.93 2.19 -1.01
C GLU A 44 19.19 0.72 -1.31
N LEU A 45 18.13 -0.09 -1.48
CA LEU A 45 18.25 -1.50 -1.83
C LEU A 45 18.27 -1.75 -3.35
N HIS A 46 18.26 -0.71 -4.19
CA HIS A 46 18.26 -0.87 -5.64
C HIS A 46 19.50 -1.63 -6.15
N ASP A 47 20.66 -1.37 -5.56
CA ASP A 47 21.92 -1.97 -5.98
C ASP A 47 22.21 -3.32 -5.31
N ASN A 48 21.69 -3.55 -4.11
CA ASN A 48 22.05 -4.69 -3.26
C ASN A 48 20.83 -5.50 -2.77
N GLY A 49 19.64 -5.07 -3.12
CA GLY A 49 18.41 -5.66 -2.60
C GLY A 49 17.81 -6.74 -3.49
N GLY A 50 16.77 -7.32 -2.97
CA GLY A 50 15.93 -8.26 -3.70
C GLY A 50 15.20 -7.61 -4.86
N THR A 51 14.74 -8.45 -5.73
CA THR A 51 13.87 -8.05 -6.83
C THR A 51 12.42 -8.38 -6.49
N ASN A 52 11.49 -7.64 -7.05
CA ASN A 52 10.08 -8.01 -7.02
C ASN A 52 9.92 -9.45 -7.56
N PRO A 53 9.45 -10.40 -6.75
CA PRO A 53 9.41 -11.82 -7.13
C PRO A 53 8.53 -12.09 -8.35
N THR A 54 7.56 -11.23 -8.60
CA THR A 54 6.63 -11.35 -9.73
C THR A 54 7.04 -10.54 -10.95
N LYS A 55 8.05 -9.68 -10.81
CA LYS A 55 8.62 -8.81 -11.85
C LYS A 55 7.58 -7.91 -12.54
N THR A 56 6.53 -7.54 -11.81
CA THR A 56 5.50 -6.63 -12.31
C THR A 56 5.76 -5.20 -11.85
N GLY A 57 5.80 -4.26 -12.77
CA GLY A 57 6.11 -2.85 -12.47
C GLY A 57 7.59 -2.62 -12.17
N SER A 58 7.90 -1.85 -11.14
CA SER A 58 9.27 -1.71 -10.63
C SER A 58 9.76 -3.02 -10.04
N VAL A 59 11.04 -3.32 -10.24
CA VAL A 59 11.62 -4.62 -9.86
C VAL A 59 12.69 -4.51 -8.77
N GLN A 60 13.18 -3.31 -8.46
CA GLN A 60 14.31 -3.11 -7.54
C GLN A 60 13.83 -2.66 -6.15
N GLY A 61 14.69 -2.84 -5.17
CA GLY A 61 14.49 -2.35 -3.81
C GLY A 61 13.60 -3.22 -2.92
N TYR A 62 13.09 -4.33 -3.41
CA TYR A 62 12.26 -5.25 -2.64
C TYR A 62 13.10 -6.17 -1.75
N HIS A 63 12.50 -6.65 -0.66
CA HIS A 63 13.17 -7.53 0.33
C HIS A 63 12.29 -8.74 0.70
N PRO A 64 11.96 -9.63 -0.28
CA PRO A 64 11.03 -10.74 -0.07
C PRO A 64 11.47 -11.67 1.06
N GLY A 65 10.58 -11.87 2.04
CA GLY A 65 10.84 -12.72 3.21
C GLY A 65 11.64 -12.04 4.34
N ASP A 66 12.11 -10.81 4.13
CA ASP A 66 12.74 -10.01 5.17
C ASP A 66 11.79 -8.92 5.66
N TYR A 67 11.20 -9.13 6.82
CA TYR A 67 10.23 -8.22 7.45
C TYR A 67 10.88 -7.32 8.50
N THR A 68 12.20 -7.27 8.56
CA THR A 68 12.94 -6.43 9.51
C THR A 68 13.01 -4.96 9.09
N TYR A 69 12.83 -4.67 7.81
CA TYR A 69 12.79 -3.31 7.29
C TYR A 69 11.54 -2.54 7.74
N PRO A 70 11.66 -1.19 7.92
CA PRO A 70 12.84 -0.35 7.86
C PRO A 70 13.75 -0.53 9.08
N HIS A 71 15.08 -0.32 8.90
CA HIS A 71 16.08 -0.40 9.96
C HIS A 71 16.47 0.97 10.52
N THR A 72 16.26 2.05 9.75
CA THR A 72 16.71 3.40 10.06
C THR A 72 15.60 4.43 9.88
N ASP A 73 15.73 5.57 10.56
CA ASP A 73 14.82 6.70 10.40
C ASP A 73 14.78 7.22 8.95
N SER A 74 15.89 7.09 8.22
CA SER A 74 15.96 7.46 6.81
C SER A 74 15.05 6.57 5.95
N GLN A 75 15.09 5.26 6.17
CA GLN A 75 14.20 4.31 5.50
C GLN A 75 12.75 4.51 5.90
N GLN A 76 12.49 4.76 7.18
CA GLN A 76 11.16 5.12 7.67
C GLN A 76 10.60 6.34 6.93
N PHE A 77 11.40 7.41 6.85
CA PHE A 77 10.98 8.63 6.18
C PHE A 77 10.80 8.44 4.67
N GLU A 78 11.64 7.63 4.03
CA GLU A 78 11.47 7.26 2.63
C GLU A 78 10.12 6.58 2.39
N ILE A 79 9.72 5.64 3.26
CA ILE A 79 8.39 4.99 3.19
C ILE A 79 7.27 6.01 3.38
N VAL A 80 7.39 6.92 4.34
CA VAL A 80 6.41 8.01 4.57
C VAL A 80 6.25 8.87 3.31
N CYS A 81 7.36 9.26 2.68
CA CYS A 81 7.33 9.99 1.40
C CYS A 81 6.68 9.16 0.29
N GLY A 82 7.05 7.88 0.18
CA GLY A 82 6.50 6.96 -0.80
C GLY A 82 4.98 6.80 -0.67
N ALA A 83 4.48 6.62 0.54
CA ALA A 83 3.05 6.49 0.83
C ALA A 83 2.25 7.74 0.43
N LEU A 84 2.79 8.94 0.68
CA LEU A 84 2.15 10.18 0.20
C LEU A 84 2.23 10.31 -1.31
N LEU A 85 3.40 10.06 -1.89
CA LEU A 85 3.62 10.25 -3.33
C LEU A 85 2.84 9.26 -4.19
N THR A 86 2.46 8.09 -3.65
CA THR A 86 1.69 7.06 -4.38
C THR A 86 0.22 7.47 -4.63
N GLN A 87 -0.29 8.50 -3.95
CA GLN A 87 -1.65 8.96 -4.17
C GLN A 87 -1.90 9.33 -5.64
N ASN A 88 -2.84 8.61 -6.28
CA ASN A 88 -3.24 8.80 -7.69
C ASN A 88 -2.10 8.70 -8.72
N THR A 89 -1.09 7.88 -8.47
CA THR A 89 -0.02 7.63 -9.44
C THR A 89 0.49 6.19 -9.36
N SER A 90 1.36 5.79 -10.30
CA SER A 90 1.98 4.47 -10.29
C SER A 90 3.27 4.47 -9.47
N TRP A 91 3.62 3.31 -8.89
CA TRP A 91 4.85 3.17 -8.13
C TRP A 91 6.11 3.58 -8.92
N GLN A 92 6.20 3.25 -10.21
CA GLN A 92 7.32 3.65 -11.07
C GLN A 92 7.52 5.18 -11.11
N GLN A 93 6.47 5.96 -11.03
CA GLN A 93 6.58 7.43 -10.99
C GLN A 93 7.00 7.93 -9.60
N VAL A 94 6.54 7.25 -8.56
CA VAL A 94 6.98 7.52 -7.17
C VAL A 94 8.46 7.21 -7.02
N GLU A 95 8.90 6.05 -7.48
CA GLU A 95 10.29 5.62 -7.48
C GLU A 95 11.20 6.66 -8.16
N ARG A 96 10.83 7.18 -9.34
CA ARG A 96 11.55 8.27 -10.01
C ARG A 96 11.64 9.54 -9.16
N ALA A 97 10.56 9.92 -8.50
CA ALA A 97 10.54 11.09 -7.62
C ALA A 97 11.46 10.90 -6.41
N LEU A 98 11.45 9.70 -5.79
CA LEU A 98 12.35 9.38 -4.68
C LEU A 98 13.82 9.35 -5.11
N ILE A 99 14.11 8.78 -6.29
CA ILE A 99 15.46 8.79 -6.88
C ILE A 99 15.93 10.23 -7.12
N ASN A 100 15.09 11.10 -7.68
CA ASN A 100 15.44 12.51 -7.88
C ASN A 100 15.78 13.19 -6.55
N LEU A 101 14.98 12.98 -5.50
CA LEU A 101 15.25 13.52 -4.16
C LEU A 101 16.57 12.99 -3.58
N LYS A 102 16.85 11.69 -3.78
CA LYS A 102 18.12 11.08 -3.34
C LYS A 102 19.32 11.69 -4.07
N GLN A 103 19.22 11.88 -5.40
CA GLN A 103 20.30 12.46 -6.22
C GLN A 103 20.70 13.89 -5.81
N ILE A 104 19.74 14.67 -5.30
CA ILE A 104 20.02 16.00 -4.77
C ILE A 104 20.25 16.01 -3.24
N ASN A 105 20.50 14.84 -2.64
CA ASN A 105 20.74 14.63 -1.20
C ASN A 105 19.64 15.20 -0.30
N SER A 106 18.39 15.14 -0.74
CA SER A 106 17.25 15.73 -0.03
C SER A 106 16.16 14.71 0.35
N LEU A 107 16.43 13.39 0.25
CA LEU A 107 15.51 12.35 0.72
C LEU A 107 15.69 12.14 2.24
N SER A 108 15.47 13.18 2.99
CA SER A 108 15.47 13.22 4.47
C SER A 108 14.54 14.32 4.94
N PRO A 109 14.03 14.29 6.19
CA PRO A 109 13.15 15.34 6.70
C PRO A 109 13.76 16.73 6.54
N GLN A 110 14.99 16.94 7.04
CA GLN A 110 15.68 18.23 6.93
C GLN A 110 15.96 18.60 5.48
N GLY A 111 16.39 17.65 4.64
CA GLY A 111 16.63 17.89 3.22
C GLY A 111 15.40 18.38 2.47
N ILE A 112 14.21 17.81 2.74
CA ILE A 112 12.94 18.29 2.19
C ILE A 112 12.62 19.73 2.66
N LEU A 113 12.88 20.04 3.93
CA LEU A 113 12.60 21.37 4.49
C LEU A 113 13.52 22.45 3.92
N ASP A 114 14.78 22.11 3.67
CA ASP A 114 15.79 23.03 3.15
C ASP A 114 15.60 23.36 1.66
N LEU A 115 14.88 22.50 0.91
CA LEU A 115 14.61 22.75 -0.50
C LEU A 115 13.69 23.97 -0.71
N GLY A 116 14.07 24.82 -1.66
CA GLY A 116 13.16 25.81 -2.20
C GLY A 116 11.92 25.16 -2.86
N PRO A 117 10.77 25.85 -2.86
CA PRO A 117 9.53 25.28 -3.37
C PRO A 117 9.61 24.74 -4.80
N GLU A 118 10.27 25.47 -5.70
CA GLU A 118 10.36 25.09 -7.11
C GLU A 118 11.29 23.87 -7.32
N THR A 119 12.39 23.79 -6.58
CA THR A 119 13.30 22.63 -6.63
C THR A 119 12.61 21.36 -6.14
N LEU A 120 11.85 21.45 -5.04
CA LEU A 120 11.07 20.33 -4.52
C LEU A 120 10.01 19.86 -5.53
N LYS A 121 9.26 20.81 -6.10
CA LYS A 121 8.25 20.51 -7.14
C LYS A 121 8.84 19.80 -8.35
N GLU A 122 9.98 20.27 -8.85
CA GLU A 122 10.64 19.65 -10.02
C GLU A 122 11.12 18.25 -9.69
N ALA A 123 11.74 18.01 -8.51
CA ALA A 123 12.19 16.70 -8.09
C ALA A 123 11.05 15.67 -8.04
N ILE A 124 9.88 16.07 -7.51
CA ILE A 124 8.73 15.16 -7.34
C ILE A 124 7.72 15.21 -8.52
N LYS A 125 8.01 15.94 -9.58
CA LYS A 125 7.13 16.11 -10.74
C LYS A 125 6.64 14.80 -11.37
N PRO A 126 7.47 13.74 -11.45
CA PRO A 126 7.02 12.43 -11.93
C PRO A 126 5.81 11.88 -11.17
N ALA A 127 5.70 12.14 -9.87
CA ALA A 127 4.60 11.64 -9.04
C ALA A 127 3.24 12.31 -9.33
N GLY A 128 3.18 13.36 -10.15
CA GLY A 128 1.96 14.11 -10.44
C GLY A 128 1.43 14.92 -9.25
N TYR A 129 0.49 15.83 -9.50
CA TYR A 129 -0.08 16.71 -8.45
C TYR A 129 0.99 17.38 -7.57
N TYR A 130 2.17 17.61 -8.14
CA TYR A 130 3.40 18.00 -7.45
C TYR A 130 3.28 19.31 -6.66
N ASN A 131 2.43 20.25 -7.09
CA ASN A 131 2.19 21.49 -6.33
C ASN A 131 1.61 21.20 -4.93
N GLN A 132 0.61 20.32 -4.87
CA GLN A 132 -0.01 19.94 -3.59
C GLN A 132 0.89 18.98 -2.79
N LYS A 133 1.52 18.03 -3.48
CA LYS A 133 2.40 17.04 -2.86
C LYS A 133 3.64 17.67 -2.25
N ALA A 134 4.22 18.71 -2.86
CA ALA A 134 5.34 19.45 -2.29
C ALA A 134 4.99 20.09 -0.93
N VAL A 135 3.83 20.72 -0.83
CA VAL A 135 3.36 21.29 0.46
C VAL A 135 3.16 20.20 1.50
N ARG A 136 2.50 19.11 1.11
CA ARG A 136 2.24 17.98 2.02
C ARG A 136 3.52 17.28 2.47
N LEU A 137 4.52 17.14 1.60
CA LEU A 137 5.83 16.59 1.97
C LEU A 137 6.54 17.43 3.01
N LYS A 138 6.48 18.77 2.89
CA LYS A 138 7.04 19.65 3.92
C LYS A 138 6.33 19.46 5.26
N THR A 139 5.01 19.43 5.26
CA THR A 139 4.23 19.13 6.49
C THR A 139 4.59 17.78 7.10
N LEU A 140 4.77 16.74 6.26
CA LEU A 140 5.19 15.42 6.74
C LEU A 140 6.63 15.41 7.26
N ALA A 141 7.53 16.22 6.69
CA ALA A 141 8.90 16.33 7.16
C ALA A 141 8.98 17.02 8.52
N GLU A 142 8.22 18.11 8.73
CA GLU A 142 8.08 18.79 10.01
C GLU A 142 7.53 17.81 11.07
N TRP A 143 6.41 17.17 10.76
CA TRP A 143 5.77 16.19 11.64
C TRP A 143 6.73 15.04 12.00
N PHE A 144 7.48 14.49 11.02
CA PHE A 144 8.39 13.37 11.27
C PHE A 144 9.52 13.76 12.24
N LEU A 145 10.05 14.99 12.15
CA LEU A 145 11.04 15.50 13.10
C LEU A 145 10.45 15.68 14.51
N GLU A 146 9.19 16.11 14.61
CA GLU A 146 8.48 16.26 15.88
C GLU A 146 8.22 14.94 16.59
N LEU A 147 8.17 13.81 15.86
CA LEU A 147 8.04 12.47 16.44
C LEU A 147 9.22 12.10 17.36
N LYS A 148 10.43 12.57 17.05
CA LYS A 148 11.65 12.24 17.83
C LYS A 148 11.82 10.74 18.06
N GLY A 149 11.53 9.94 17.04
CA GLY A 149 11.62 8.48 17.06
C GLY A 149 10.45 7.72 17.72
N ARG A 150 9.42 8.41 18.20
CA ARG A 150 8.21 7.73 18.71
C ARG A 150 7.34 7.22 17.55
N THR A 151 6.59 6.20 17.82
CA THR A 151 5.54 5.73 16.92
C THR A 151 4.32 6.67 16.98
N PRO A 152 3.76 7.10 15.83
CA PRO A 152 2.57 7.94 15.82
C PRO A 152 1.30 7.14 16.07
N GLU A 153 0.28 7.83 16.59
CA GLU A 153 -1.08 7.33 16.61
C GLU A 153 -1.77 7.55 15.24
N ARG A 154 -2.73 6.68 14.93
CA ARG A 154 -3.47 6.76 13.66
C ARG A 154 -4.18 8.10 13.46
N ASP A 155 -4.82 8.61 14.52
CA ASP A 155 -5.57 9.86 14.46
C ASP A 155 -4.64 11.09 14.31
N GLU A 156 -3.41 11.00 14.82
CA GLU A 156 -2.37 11.99 14.56
C GLU A 156 -2.05 12.08 13.05
N LEU A 157 -1.83 10.94 12.40
CA LEU A 157 -1.62 10.90 10.95
C LEU A 157 -2.81 11.44 10.17
N LEU A 158 -4.03 11.09 10.57
CA LEU A 158 -5.25 11.56 9.92
C LEU A 158 -5.48 13.07 10.08
N SER A 159 -4.91 13.70 11.10
CA SER A 159 -4.97 15.14 11.29
C SER A 159 -4.10 15.93 10.29
N LEU A 160 -3.11 15.27 9.68
CA LEU A 160 -2.21 15.91 8.73
C LEU A 160 -2.90 16.20 7.41
N ARG A 161 -2.76 17.40 6.92
CA ARG A 161 -3.41 17.81 5.67
C ARG A 161 -2.97 16.96 4.48
N GLY A 162 -3.90 16.23 3.91
CA GLY A 162 -3.67 15.40 2.72
C GLY A 162 -3.27 13.97 3.03
N VAL A 163 -3.29 13.56 4.29
CA VAL A 163 -3.18 12.18 4.74
C VAL A 163 -4.60 11.63 4.94
N GLY A 164 -4.98 10.69 4.10
CA GLY A 164 -6.24 9.95 4.24
C GLY A 164 -6.01 8.59 4.90
N PRO A 165 -7.08 7.82 5.14
CA PRO A 165 -7.00 6.51 5.82
C PRO A 165 -6.00 5.54 5.18
N GLU A 166 -6.00 5.41 3.84
CA GLU A 166 -5.06 4.55 3.11
C GLU A 166 -3.59 4.95 3.35
N THR A 167 -3.29 6.26 3.31
CA THR A 167 -1.93 6.75 3.54
C THR A 167 -1.53 6.57 5.01
N ALA A 168 -2.42 6.88 5.96
CA ALA A 168 -2.17 6.71 7.38
C ALA A 168 -1.88 5.25 7.74
N ASP A 169 -2.73 4.33 7.27
CA ASP A 169 -2.56 2.89 7.53
C ASP A 169 -1.32 2.32 6.83
N SER A 170 -0.96 2.81 5.63
CA SER A 170 0.29 2.43 4.95
C SER A 170 1.53 2.90 5.72
N VAL A 171 1.51 4.12 6.23
CA VAL A 171 2.61 4.66 7.07
C VAL A 171 2.75 3.84 8.35
N LEU A 172 1.67 3.55 9.05
CA LEU A 172 1.70 2.72 10.25
C LEU A 172 2.26 1.33 9.95
N LEU A 173 1.73 0.65 8.94
CA LEU A 173 2.07 -0.73 8.62
C LEU A 173 3.52 -0.89 8.17
N TYR A 174 3.97 -0.04 7.26
CA TYR A 174 5.26 -0.22 6.60
C TYR A 174 6.38 0.62 7.20
N ALA A 175 6.13 1.87 7.63
CA ALA A 175 7.18 2.70 8.21
C ALA A 175 7.35 2.46 9.72
N PHE A 176 6.25 2.29 10.45
CA PHE A 176 6.29 2.18 11.91
C PHE A 176 6.03 0.76 12.43
N LYS A 177 5.85 -0.23 11.55
CA LYS A 177 5.64 -1.65 11.93
C LYS A 177 4.47 -1.83 12.91
N GLN A 178 3.43 -1.02 12.74
CA GLN A 178 2.19 -1.15 13.53
C GLN A 178 1.16 -1.91 12.71
N PRO A 179 0.61 -3.01 13.23
CA PRO A 179 -0.43 -3.75 12.53
C PRO A 179 -1.63 -2.87 12.23
N SER A 180 -1.80 -2.48 10.97
CA SER A 180 -2.93 -1.69 10.48
C SER A 180 -3.25 -2.14 9.07
N PHE A 181 -4.40 -2.76 8.86
CA PHE A 181 -4.72 -3.33 7.55
C PHE A 181 -5.00 -2.21 6.54
N VAL A 182 -4.29 -2.23 5.41
CA VAL A 182 -4.41 -1.22 4.35
C VAL A 182 -5.49 -1.63 3.35
N VAL A 183 -6.41 -0.71 3.06
CA VAL A 183 -7.47 -0.89 2.06
C VAL A 183 -7.26 0.10 0.92
N ASP A 184 -6.56 -0.32 -0.10
CA ASP A 184 -6.37 0.46 -1.33
C ASP A 184 -7.50 0.24 -2.36
N ALA A 185 -7.40 0.89 -3.50
CA ALA A 185 -8.36 0.74 -4.58
C ALA A 185 -8.40 -0.70 -5.15
N TYR A 186 -7.31 -1.44 -5.08
CA TYR A 186 -7.24 -2.84 -5.53
C TYR A 186 -7.91 -3.78 -4.55
N THR A 187 -7.61 -3.63 -3.25
CA THR A 187 -8.29 -4.35 -2.16
C THR A 187 -9.80 -4.21 -2.32
N ARG A 188 -10.29 -2.98 -2.45
CA ARG A 188 -11.72 -2.68 -2.62
C ARG A 188 -12.32 -3.41 -3.84
N ARG A 189 -11.65 -3.39 -4.99
CA ARG A 189 -12.14 -4.06 -6.20
C ARG A 189 -12.19 -5.57 -6.04
N ILE A 190 -11.17 -6.17 -5.42
CA ILE A 190 -11.11 -7.61 -5.19
C ILE A 190 -12.23 -8.04 -4.26
N VAL A 191 -12.36 -7.42 -3.09
CA VAL A 191 -13.37 -7.84 -2.10
C VAL A 191 -14.80 -7.63 -2.62
N SER A 192 -15.04 -6.55 -3.36
CA SER A 192 -16.35 -6.30 -4.00
C SER A 192 -16.65 -7.34 -5.08
N ASN A 193 -15.67 -7.68 -5.93
CA ASN A 193 -15.87 -8.69 -6.98
C ASN A 193 -16.09 -10.10 -6.41
N LEU A 194 -15.49 -10.40 -5.26
CA LEU A 194 -15.68 -11.65 -4.54
C LEU A 194 -16.96 -11.66 -3.67
N GLY A 195 -17.67 -10.52 -3.61
CA GLY A 195 -18.87 -10.37 -2.79
C GLY A 195 -18.61 -10.43 -1.28
N LEU A 196 -17.39 -10.14 -0.84
CA LEU A 196 -17.03 -10.05 0.57
C LEU A 196 -17.40 -8.70 1.20
N ALA A 197 -17.54 -7.66 0.38
CA ALA A 197 -18.01 -6.35 0.77
C ALA A 197 -18.85 -5.71 -0.34
N ASP A 198 -19.73 -4.79 0.03
CA ASP A 198 -20.46 -3.98 -0.95
C ASP A 198 -19.49 -3.07 -1.73
N GLU A 199 -19.82 -2.75 -2.99
CA GLU A 199 -19.02 -1.85 -3.82
C GLU A 199 -18.88 -0.45 -3.19
N LYS A 200 -19.91 -0.03 -2.44
CA LYS A 200 -19.97 1.25 -1.74
C LYS A 200 -19.53 1.17 -0.28
N ALA A 201 -19.03 0.01 0.18
CA ALA A 201 -18.57 -0.16 1.55
C ALA A 201 -17.53 0.91 1.92
N LYS A 202 -17.61 1.44 3.13
CA LYS A 202 -16.66 2.43 3.63
C LYS A 202 -15.28 1.79 3.82
N TYR A 203 -14.24 2.61 3.84
CA TYR A 203 -12.87 2.18 4.14
C TYR A 203 -12.83 1.39 5.46
N SER A 204 -13.42 1.93 6.52
CA SER A 204 -13.45 1.31 7.84
C SER A 204 -14.16 -0.05 7.88
N GLU A 205 -15.22 -0.23 7.09
CA GLU A 205 -15.95 -1.49 7.01
C GLU A 205 -15.12 -2.59 6.37
N ILE A 206 -14.38 -2.26 5.29
CA ILE A 206 -13.48 -3.22 4.65
C ILE A 206 -12.26 -3.51 5.55
N LYS A 207 -11.71 -2.48 6.20
CA LYS A 207 -10.60 -2.65 7.16
C LYS A 207 -11.01 -3.60 8.29
N ALA A 208 -12.14 -3.35 8.93
CA ALA A 208 -12.70 -4.18 9.98
C ALA A 208 -12.93 -5.63 9.51
N LEU A 209 -13.41 -5.83 8.26
CA LEU A 209 -13.58 -7.16 7.69
C LEU A 209 -12.29 -8.00 7.76
N PHE A 210 -11.12 -7.40 7.57
CA PHE A 210 -9.85 -8.12 7.67
C PHE A 210 -9.34 -8.20 9.11
N GLU A 211 -9.36 -7.10 9.85
CA GLU A 211 -8.80 -7.04 11.20
C GLU A 211 -9.58 -7.89 12.21
N GLU A 212 -10.88 -8.03 12.05
CA GLU A 212 -11.72 -8.89 12.89
C GLU A 212 -11.61 -10.38 12.54
N ASN A 213 -11.10 -10.72 11.35
CA ASN A 213 -11.09 -12.09 10.84
C ASN A 213 -9.69 -12.66 10.56
N LEU A 214 -8.65 -11.90 10.82
CA LEU A 214 -7.26 -12.33 10.79
C LEU A 214 -6.64 -12.15 12.17
N GLN A 215 -5.65 -12.95 12.48
CA GLN A 215 -4.79 -12.64 13.62
C GLN A 215 -4.12 -11.28 13.36
N GLU A 216 -4.06 -10.44 14.39
CA GLU A 216 -3.29 -9.20 14.35
C GLU A 216 -1.81 -9.56 14.23
N ASP A 217 -1.29 -9.48 13.01
CA ASP A 217 0.07 -9.89 12.65
C ASP A 217 0.61 -8.96 11.57
N LEU A 218 1.77 -8.35 11.85
CA LEU A 218 2.42 -7.41 10.97
C LEU A 218 2.73 -8.02 9.60
N VAL A 219 3.30 -9.22 9.59
CA VAL A 219 3.72 -9.91 8.36
C VAL A 219 2.51 -10.28 7.51
N ILE A 220 1.45 -10.80 8.15
CA ILE A 220 0.21 -11.14 7.45
C ILE A 220 -0.38 -9.90 6.79
N TYR A 221 -0.43 -8.75 7.48
CA TYR A 221 -1.03 -7.53 6.93
C TYR A 221 -0.19 -6.93 5.80
N GLN A 222 1.14 -6.90 5.96
CA GLN A 222 2.06 -6.44 4.90
C GLN A 222 1.95 -7.30 3.66
N GLU A 223 2.04 -8.62 3.81
CA GLU A 223 1.96 -9.54 2.68
C GLU A 223 0.57 -9.55 2.04
N TYR A 224 -0.50 -9.54 2.82
CA TYR A 224 -1.84 -9.60 2.25
C TYR A 224 -2.13 -8.38 1.37
N HIS A 225 -1.78 -7.17 1.84
CA HIS A 225 -1.91 -5.96 1.03
C HIS A 225 -1.07 -6.05 -0.26
N ALA A 226 0.20 -6.40 -0.15
CA ALA A 226 1.11 -6.52 -1.30
C ALA A 226 0.64 -7.59 -2.31
N LEU A 227 0.17 -8.74 -1.83
CA LEU A 227 -0.40 -9.82 -2.64
C LEU A 227 -1.69 -9.41 -3.35
N PHE A 228 -2.53 -8.60 -2.72
CA PHE A 228 -3.70 -8.03 -3.38
C PHE A 228 -3.32 -7.08 -4.51
N VAL A 229 -2.32 -6.24 -4.31
CA VAL A 229 -1.81 -5.36 -5.38
C VAL A 229 -1.27 -6.18 -6.55
N GLU A 230 -0.47 -7.22 -6.26
CA GLU A 230 0.07 -8.11 -7.30
C GLU A 230 -1.05 -8.84 -8.06
N HIS A 231 -2.00 -9.40 -7.33
CA HIS A 231 -3.15 -10.07 -7.93
C HIS A 231 -3.98 -9.14 -8.81
N ALA A 232 -4.19 -7.90 -8.34
CA ALA A 232 -4.96 -6.91 -9.08
C ALA A 232 -4.29 -6.46 -10.38
N LYS A 233 -2.96 -6.36 -10.40
CA LYS A 233 -2.22 -6.08 -11.64
C LYS A 233 -2.48 -7.13 -12.71
N ARG A 234 -2.78 -8.37 -12.34
CA ARG A 234 -3.06 -9.48 -13.27
C ARG A 234 -4.53 -9.55 -13.68
N TYR A 235 -5.45 -9.30 -12.77
CA TYR A 235 -6.87 -9.64 -12.99
C TYR A 235 -7.83 -8.45 -12.86
N TYR A 236 -7.40 -7.29 -12.35
CA TYR A 236 -8.27 -6.16 -11.99
C TYR A 236 -7.90 -4.83 -12.67
N GLN A 237 -7.05 -4.85 -13.69
CA GLN A 237 -6.78 -3.67 -14.52
C GLN A 237 -7.93 -3.39 -15.51
N LYS A 238 -8.01 -2.13 -16.01
CA LYS A 238 -9.14 -1.62 -16.84
C LYS A 238 -9.56 -2.49 -18.03
N LYS A 239 -8.67 -3.33 -18.58
CA LYS A 239 -8.92 -4.20 -19.75
C LYS A 239 -8.99 -5.69 -19.41
N VAL A 240 -8.93 -6.05 -18.14
CA VAL A 240 -8.84 -7.45 -17.71
C VAL A 240 -10.22 -8.01 -17.41
N ASN A 241 -10.41 -9.25 -17.80
CA ASN A 241 -11.66 -9.96 -17.56
C ASN A 241 -11.68 -10.56 -16.15
N TYR A 242 -12.41 -9.95 -15.24
CA TYR A 242 -12.61 -10.42 -13.85
C TYR A 242 -13.08 -11.89 -13.78
N SER A 243 -13.78 -12.39 -14.81
CA SER A 243 -14.25 -13.77 -14.85
C SER A 243 -13.13 -14.82 -14.94
N ARG A 244 -11.89 -14.40 -15.17
CA ARG A 244 -10.69 -15.26 -15.14
C ARG A 244 -9.95 -15.22 -13.80
N CYS A 245 -10.43 -14.45 -12.83
CA CYS A 245 -9.81 -14.36 -11.51
C CYS A 245 -9.89 -15.73 -10.81
N PRO A 246 -8.75 -16.37 -10.49
CA PRO A 246 -8.75 -17.69 -9.86
C PRO A 246 -9.37 -17.70 -8.47
N LEU A 247 -9.44 -16.53 -7.80
CA LEU A 247 -10.09 -16.41 -6.49
C LEU A 247 -11.58 -16.71 -6.54
N LEU A 248 -12.24 -16.61 -7.70
CA LEU A 248 -13.64 -17.00 -7.87
C LEU A 248 -13.88 -18.50 -7.64
N ASN A 249 -12.85 -19.32 -7.75
CA ASN A 249 -12.93 -20.77 -7.55
C ASN A 249 -12.58 -21.18 -6.09
N ILE A 250 -12.34 -20.23 -5.21
CA ILE A 250 -12.02 -20.50 -3.79
C ILE A 250 -13.29 -20.79 -2.97
N PHE A 251 -14.45 -20.37 -3.49
CA PHE A 251 -15.74 -20.47 -2.81
C PHE A 251 -16.44 -21.80 -3.02
#